data_7aee8670a1b39f300a6d83eaf1b32e2c
#
_entry.id   7aee8670a1b39f300a6d83eaf1b32e2c
#
_cell.length_a   1.000
_cell.length_b   1.000
_cell.length_c   1.000
_cell.angle_alpha   90.00
_cell.angle_beta   90.00
_cell.angle_gamma   90.00
#
_symmetry.space_group_name_H-M   'P 1'
#
loop_
_entity.id
_entity.type
_entity.pdbx_description
1 polymer ?
#
loop_
_entity_poly.entity_id
_entity_poly.type
_entity_poly.pdbx_seq_one_letter_code
_entity_poly.pdbx_strand_id
1 'polypeptide(L)'
;MKKLLLFILLFIIACCVAMFLLQPDQRESQERFREGMNFEQFSVYTDSIFDYQFEYPSFLRREHVEGYGCGHVQFGFHNGVNIVMECKVVPESVYAYRRGNFMQRGRLADMPDYAYTSHYICRHRRWYVLTLYYPVSYQKAVGRILYKVETWQAAGADYSLLKRRFRSKCKSEGTSSHRE
;
A
#
# COMPACT_ATOMS: atom_id res chain seq x y z
N MET A 1 30.46 -40.82 39.05
CA MET A 1 29.44 -41.26 38.13
C MET A 1 28.14 -40.42 38.19
N LYS A 2 27.51 -40.21 39.37
CA LYS A 2 26.24 -39.44 39.45
C LYS A 2 26.32 -37.99 38.90
N LYS A 3 27.43 -37.27 39.15
CA LYS A 3 27.64 -35.89 38.65
C LYS A 3 27.77 -35.85 37.13
N LEU A 4 28.45 -36.82 36.50
CA LEU A 4 28.58 -36.90 35.05
C LEU A 4 27.21 -37.15 34.38
N LEU A 5 26.42 -38.04 34.98
CA LEU A 5 25.09 -38.35 34.47
C LEU A 5 24.14 -37.14 34.53
N LEU A 6 24.25 -36.34 35.59
CA LEU A 6 23.51 -35.07 35.72
C LEU A 6 23.91 -34.05 34.64
N PHE A 7 25.20 -33.91 34.34
CA PHE A 7 25.68 -33.02 33.29
C PHE A 7 25.17 -33.44 31.90
N ILE A 8 25.23 -34.73 31.62
CA ILE A 8 24.71 -35.26 30.34
C ILE A 8 23.18 -34.97 30.19
N LEU A 9 22.42 -35.19 31.28
CA LEU A 9 20.98 -34.92 31.26
C LEU A 9 20.69 -33.43 31.02
N LEU A 10 21.39 -32.53 31.71
CA LEU A 10 21.23 -31.08 31.51
C LEU A 10 21.59 -30.64 30.10
N PHE A 11 22.64 -31.23 29.52
CA PHE A 11 23.04 -30.93 28.14
C PHE A 11 21.99 -31.39 27.15
N ILE A 12 21.39 -32.59 27.31
CA ILE A 12 20.33 -33.08 26.47
C ILE A 12 19.11 -32.17 26.56
N ILE A 13 18.71 -31.75 27.75
CA ILE A 13 17.58 -30.83 27.95
C ILE A 13 17.85 -29.49 27.23
N ALA A 14 19.06 -28.94 27.40
CA ALA A 14 19.46 -27.69 26.74
C ALA A 14 19.42 -27.82 25.22
N CYS A 15 19.91 -28.93 24.67
CA CYS A 15 19.83 -29.19 23.23
C CYS A 15 18.38 -29.33 22.74
N CYS A 16 17.52 -30.03 23.48
CA CYS A 16 16.10 -30.15 23.14
C CYS A 16 15.39 -28.78 23.15
N VAL A 17 15.66 -27.96 24.17
CA VAL A 17 15.11 -26.59 24.25
C VAL A 17 15.62 -25.73 23.10
N ALA A 18 16.92 -25.79 22.80
CA ALA A 18 17.49 -25.05 21.67
C ALA A 18 16.88 -25.51 20.34
N MET A 19 16.73 -26.80 20.10
CA MET A 19 16.06 -27.33 18.91
C MET A 19 14.61 -26.87 18.82
N PHE A 20 13.88 -26.84 19.92
CA PHE A 20 12.49 -26.36 19.95
C PHE A 20 12.39 -24.86 19.63
N LEU A 21 13.29 -24.05 20.20
CA LEU A 21 13.35 -22.60 19.96
C LEU A 21 13.83 -22.22 18.55
N LEU A 22 14.64 -23.08 17.92
CA LEU A 22 15.18 -22.89 16.58
C LEU A 22 14.32 -23.51 15.48
N GLN A 23 13.19 -24.15 15.82
CA GLN A 23 12.28 -24.66 14.80
C GLN A 23 11.79 -23.51 13.93
N PRO A 24 11.96 -23.59 12.60
CA PRO A 24 11.40 -22.60 11.70
C PRO A 24 9.88 -22.59 11.82
N ASP A 25 9.33 -21.41 11.81
CA ASP A 25 7.87 -21.23 11.85
C ASP A 25 7.21 -21.95 10.66
N GLN A 26 6.53 -23.06 10.94
CA GLN A 26 5.88 -23.92 9.94
C GLN A 26 4.51 -23.40 9.50
N ARG A 27 4.04 -22.28 10.09
CA ARG A 27 2.77 -21.68 9.70
C ARG A 27 2.80 -21.22 8.25
N GLU A 28 1.67 -21.29 7.59
CA GLU A 28 1.53 -20.80 6.22
C GLU A 28 1.93 -19.32 6.13
N SER A 29 2.60 -18.96 5.05
CA SER A 29 3.05 -17.58 4.81
C SER A 29 1.91 -16.56 4.88
N GLN A 30 0.70 -16.97 4.49
CA GLN A 30 -0.52 -16.16 4.58
C GLN A 30 -0.93 -15.86 6.02
N GLU A 31 -0.81 -16.84 6.95
CA GLU A 31 -1.11 -16.66 8.37
C GLU A 31 -0.13 -15.72 9.02
N ARG A 32 1.15 -15.92 8.78
CA ARG A 32 2.21 -15.01 9.28
C ARG A 32 2.01 -13.58 8.78
N PHE A 33 1.68 -13.43 7.49
CA PHE A 33 1.38 -12.12 6.93
C PHE A 33 0.13 -11.49 7.58
N ARG A 34 -0.93 -12.27 7.78
CA ARG A 34 -2.18 -11.81 8.43
C ARG A 34 -1.92 -11.35 9.87
N GLU A 35 -1.13 -12.10 10.62
CA GLU A 35 -0.77 -11.72 12.00
C GLU A 35 0.08 -10.44 12.00
N GLY A 36 1.08 -10.32 11.11
CA GLY A 36 1.86 -9.10 10.94
C GLY A 36 0.97 -7.90 10.63
N MET A 37 -0.03 -8.08 9.76
CA MET A 37 -0.99 -7.02 9.42
C MET A 37 -1.83 -6.52 10.60
N ASN A 38 -2.04 -7.32 11.66
CA ASN A 38 -2.78 -6.84 12.84
C ASN A 38 -2.04 -5.74 13.60
N PHE A 39 -0.71 -5.77 13.57
CA PHE A 39 0.16 -4.81 14.24
C PHE A 39 0.73 -3.75 13.28
N GLU A 40 0.47 -3.89 11.98
CA GLU A 40 1.03 -3.01 10.96
C GLU A 40 0.51 -1.58 11.10
N GLN A 41 1.45 -0.64 11.01
CA GLN A 41 1.16 0.79 10.98
C GLN A 41 0.88 1.24 9.55
N PHE A 42 0.01 2.24 9.42
CA PHE A 42 -0.30 2.87 8.14
C PHE A 42 0.36 4.24 8.08
N SER A 43 1.05 4.48 6.98
CA SER A 43 1.57 5.78 6.60
C SER A 43 0.60 6.49 5.68
N VAL A 44 0.67 7.82 5.63
CA VAL A 44 -0.17 8.63 4.74
C VAL A 44 0.68 9.14 3.58
N TYR A 45 0.25 8.87 2.35
CA TYR A 45 0.76 9.56 1.17
C TYR A 45 -0.12 10.74 0.86
N THR A 46 0.50 11.89 0.54
CA THR A 46 -0.20 13.11 0.13
C THR A 46 0.38 13.59 -1.18
N ASP A 47 -0.49 13.79 -2.18
CA ASP A 47 -0.17 14.44 -3.44
C ASP A 47 -0.66 15.88 -3.41
N SER A 48 0.28 16.82 -3.42
CA SER A 48 -0.04 18.25 -3.35
C SER A 48 -0.44 18.86 -4.69
N ILE A 49 -0.16 18.19 -5.81
CA ILE A 49 -0.51 18.66 -7.16
C ILE A 49 -1.98 18.38 -7.45
N PHE A 50 -2.43 17.18 -7.10
CA PHE A 50 -3.80 16.74 -7.35
C PHE A 50 -4.68 16.80 -6.11
N ASP A 51 -4.13 17.20 -4.98
CA ASP A 51 -4.83 17.39 -3.71
C ASP A 51 -5.62 16.15 -3.26
N TYR A 52 -4.90 15.05 -3.09
CA TYR A 52 -5.44 13.83 -2.50
C TYR A 52 -4.46 13.19 -1.52
N GLN A 53 -4.98 12.35 -0.66
CA GLN A 53 -4.19 11.53 0.24
C GLN A 53 -4.81 10.14 0.38
N PHE A 54 -4.00 9.16 0.70
CA PHE A 54 -4.45 7.83 1.09
C PHE A 54 -3.49 7.19 2.08
N GLU A 55 -4.02 6.25 2.85
CA GLU A 55 -3.26 5.48 3.82
C GLU A 55 -2.76 4.18 3.18
N TYR A 56 -1.51 3.83 3.43
CA TYR A 56 -0.88 2.61 2.96
C TYR A 56 -0.05 1.96 4.07
N PRO A 57 0.11 0.61 4.11
CA PRO A 57 0.94 -0.06 5.10
C PRO A 57 2.40 0.38 4.99
N SER A 58 3.08 0.56 6.13
CA SER A 58 4.44 1.08 6.15
C SER A 58 5.48 0.15 5.53
N PHE A 59 5.17 -1.14 5.35
CA PHE A 59 6.04 -2.08 4.65
C PHE A 59 6.02 -1.93 3.12
N LEU A 60 5.00 -1.31 2.53
CA LEU A 60 4.99 -1.02 1.10
C LEU A 60 6.01 0.07 0.77
N ARG A 61 6.80 -0.15 -0.28
CA ARG A 61 7.80 0.80 -0.74
C ARG A 61 7.30 1.53 -1.98
N ARG A 62 7.53 2.85 -2.03
CA ARG A 62 7.22 3.62 -3.22
C ARG A 62 8.10 3.14 -4.37
N GLU A 63 7.47 2.91 -5.50
CA GLU A 63 8.13 2.45 -6.72
C GLU A 63 8.13 3.55 -7.76
N HIS A 64 9.21 3.60 -8.54
CA HIS A 64 9.29 4.45 -9.71
C HIS A 64 8.88 3.60 -10.91
N VAL A 65 7.79 3.99 -11.56
CA VAL A 65 7.29 3.29 -12.75
C VAL A 65 7.55 4.20 -13.95
N GLU A 66 8.43 3.76 -14.84
CA GLU A 66 8.74 4.50 -16.06
C GLU A 66 7.50 4.62 -16.97
N GLY A 67 7.36 5.77 -17.64
CA GLY A 67 6.26 6.04 -18.57
C GLY A 67 4.96 6.52 -17.93
N TYR A 68 4.87 6.58 -16.60
CA TYR A 68 3.70 7.16 -15.94
C TYR A 68 3.89 8.66 -15.69
N GLY A 69 2.90 9.43 -16.12
CA GLY A 69 2.88 10.89 -15.95
C GLY A 69 2.56 11.34 -14.52
N CYS A 70 2.51 12.65 -14.32
CA CYS A 70 2.07 13.25 -13.06
C CYS A 70 0.69 12.71 -12.63
N GLY A 71 0.50 12.47 -11.35
CA GLY A 71 -0.76 11.95 -10.80
C GLY A 71 -0.86 10.42 -10.76
N HIS A 72 0.26 9.72 -11.01
CA HIS A 72 0.37 8.29 -10.82
C HIS A 72 1.42 7.98 -9.74
N VAL A 73 1.04 7.18 -8.75
CA VAL A 73 1.95 6.70 -7.71
C VAL A 73 1.66 5.23 -7.41
N GLN A 74 2.71 4.46 -7.21
CA GLN A 74 2.65 3.06 -6.89
C GLN A 74 3.49 2.74 -5.66
N PHE A 75 2.99 1.83 -4.83
CA PHE A 75 3.66 1.26 -3.68
C PHE A 75 3.60 -0.25 -3.78
N GLY A 76 4.73 -0.92 -3.67
CA GLY A 76 4.83 -2.36 -3.84
C GLY A 76 5.51 -3.05 -2.67
N PHE A 77 5.21 -4.35 -2.54
CA PHE A 77 5.89 -5.30 -1.67
C PHE A 77 6.06 -6.62 -2.43
N HIS A 78 7.31 -7.07 -2.58
CA HIS A 78 7.67 -8.20 -3.45
C HIS A 78 8.44 -9.31 -2.70
N ASN A 79 8.38 -9.33 -1.39
CA ASN A 79 9.07 -10.35 -0.60
C ASN A 79 8.16 -11.57 -0.38
N GLY A 80 8.30 -12.57 -1.25
CA GLY A 80 7.54 -13.82 -1.20
C GLY A 80 6.08 -13.71 -1.63
N VAL A 81 5.54 -12.48 -1.72
CA VAL A 81 4.20 -12.19 -2.23
C VAL A 81 4.20 -10.80 -2.87
N ASN A 82 3.53 -10.66 -4.01
CA ASN A 82 3.39 -9.37 -4.67
C ASN A 82 2.08 -8.70 -4.23
N ILE A 83 2.20 -7.58 -3.54
CA ILE A 83 1.08 -6.72 -3.16
C ILE A 83 1.41 -5.33 -3.67
N VAL A 84 0.52 -4.76 -4.48
CA VAL A 84 0.72 -3.45 -5.10
C VAL A 84 -0.47 -2.57 -4.83
N MET A 85 -0.21 -1.36 -4.35
CA MET A 85 -1.20 -0.31 -4.15
C MET A 85 -0.88 0.86 -5.08
N GLU A 86 -1.81 1.18 -5.94
CA GLU A 86 -1.64 2.18 -7.00
C GLU A 86 -2.69 3.27 -6.86
N CYS A 87 -2.29 4.53 -6.97
CA CYS A 87 -3.23 5.62 -7.15
C CYS A 87 -2.93 6.37 -8.44
N LYS A 88 -3.96 6.57 -9.26
CA LYS A 88 -3.85 7.34 -10.51
C LYS A 88 -4.95 8.37 -10.63
N VAL A 89 -4.60 9.51 -11.19
CA VAL A 89 -5.52 10.60 -11.50
C VAL A 89 -5.65 10.72 -13.01
N VAL A 90 -6.85 10.53 -13.52
CA VAL A 90 -7.13 10.60 -14.96
C VAL A 90 -8.25 11.60 -15.25
N PRO A 91 -8.30 12.17 -16.46
CA PRO A 91 -9.41 13.06 -16.88
C PRO A 91 -10.78 12.37 -16.77
N GLU A 92 -11.82 13.16 -16.53
CA GLU A 92 -13.20 12.67 -16.44
C GLU A 92 -13.64 11.94 -17.71
N SER A 93 -13.14 12.35 -18.86
CA SER A 93 -13.46 11.76 -20.18
C SER A 93 -13.08 10.28 -20.30
N VAL A 94 -12.11 9.78 -19.51
CA VAL A 94 -11.70 8.36 -19.55
C VAL A 94 -12.85 7.44 -19.13
N TYR A 95 -13.70 7.89 -18.19
CA TYR A 95 -14.86 7.14 -17.72
C TYR A 95 -16.16 7.95 -17.93
N ALA A 96 -16.32 8.61 -19.07
CA ALA A 96 -17.43 9.52 -19.37
C ALA A 96 -18.83 8.87 -19.25
N TYR A 97 -18.91 7.54 -19.38
CA TYR A 97 -20.14 6.77 -19.23
C TYR A 97 -20.53 6.46 -17.77
N ARG A 98 -19.63 6.75 -16.81
CA ARG A 98 -19.87 6.52 -15.38
C ARG A 98 -20.31 7.82 -14.71
N ARG A 99 -21.26 7.70 -13.79
CA ARG A 99 -21.73 8.79 -12.94
C ARG A 99 -21.56 8.41 -11.48
N GLY A 100 -21.02 9.35 -10.69
CA GLY A 100 -20.79 9.15 -9.27
C GLY A 100 -19.64 8.18 -8.96
N ASN A 101 -19.29 8.10 -7.70
CA ASN A 101 -18.24 7.20 -7.21
C ASN A 101 -18.68 5.75 -7.33
N PHE A 102 -17.76 4.87 -7.64
CA PHE A 102 -18.04 3.44 -7.73
C PHE A 102 -16.83 2.60 -7.34
N MET A 103 -17.06 1.33 -7.10
CA MET A 103 -16.03 0.34 -6.84
C MET A 103 -16.04 -0.75 -7.90
N GLN A 104 -14.87 -1.25 -8.21
CA GLN A 104 -14.69 -2.39 -9.08
C GLN A 104 -13.80 -3.42 -8.41
N ARG A 105 -14.19 -4.69 -8.51
CA ARG A 105 -13.42 -5.82 -8.00
C ARG A 105 -13.40 -6.90 -9.07
N GLY A 106 -12.30 -7.60 -9.17
CA GLY A 106 -12.16 -8.68 -10.14
C GLY A 106 -10.86 -9.43 -9.99
N ARG A 107 -10.64 -10.35 -10.91
CA ARG A 107 -9.36 -11.02 -11.11
C ARG A 107 -8.65 -10.42 -12.31
N LEU A 108 -7.33 -10.49 -12.32
CA LEU A 108 -6.55 -10.06 -13.47
C LEU A 108 -6.66 -11.13 -14.57
N ALA A 109 -6.90 -10.69 -15.80
CA ALA A 109 -7.05 -11.61 -16.94
C ALA A 109 -5.75 -12.39 -17.20
N ASP A 110 -4.60 -11.68 -17.10
CA ASP A 110 -3.28 -12.25 -17.38
C ASP A 110 -2.68 -13.01 -16.18
N MET A 111 -3.25 -12.81 -14.97
CA MET A 111 -2.81 -13.44 -13.72
C MET A 111 -4.04 -13.86 -12.91
N PRO A 112 -4.65 -15.01 -13.21
CA PRO A 112 -5.93 -15.43 -12.59
C PRO A 112 -5.83 -15.65 -11.06
N ASP A 113 -4.63 -15.88 -10.54
CA ASP A 113 -4.36 -16.00 -9.10
C ASP A 113 -4.29 -14.65 -8.39
N TYR A 114 -4.38 -13.54 -9.14
CA TYR A 114 -4.40 -12.19 -8.60
C TYR A 114 -5.78 -11.56 -8.72
N ALA A 115 -6.16 -10.86 -7.66
CA ALA A 115 -7.35 -10.04 -7.62
C ALA A 115 -6.99 -8.56 -7.49
N TYR A 116 -7.93 -7.72 -7.85
CA TYR A 116 -7.85 -6.28 -7.60
C TYR A 116 -9.13 -5.74 -6.99
N THR A 117 -8.99 -4.67 -6.24
CA THR A 117 -10.09 -3.84 -5.75
C THR A 117 -9.73 -2.39 -6.02
N SER A 118 -10.56 -1.72 -6.79
CA SER A 118 -10.39 -0.32 -7.18
C SER A 118 -11.55 0.53 -6.68
N HIS A 119 -11.24 1.68 -6.08
CA HIS A 119 -12.21 2.70 -5.71
C HIS A 119 -12.03 3.91 -6.61
N TYR A 120 -13.10 4.29 -7.29
CA TYR A 120 -13.17 5.40 -8.25
C TYR A 120 -13.93 6.55 -7.64
N ILE A 121 -13.29 7.70 -7.52
CA ILE A 121 -13.88 8.92 -6.98
C ILE A 121 -13.78 10.02 -8.03
N CYS A 122 -14.93 10.56 -8.44
CA CYS A 122 -14.99 11.68 -9.38
C CYS A 122 -15.03 13.00 -8.62
N ARG A 123 -14.00 13.85 -8.81
CA ARG A 123 -13.89 15.17 -8.18
C ARG A 123 -13.20 16.15 -9.12
N HIS A 124 -13.69 17.36 -9.25
CA HIS A 124 -13.10 18.44 -10.06
C HIS A 124 -12.79 18.03 -11.52
N ARG A 125 -13.72 17.31 -12.17
CA ARG A 125 -13.58 16.82 -13.55
C ARG A 125 -12.40 15.85 -13.74
N ARG A 126 -12.06 15.10 -12.70
CA ARG A 126 -11.03 14.06 -12.71
C ARG A 126 -11.51 12.86 -11.93
N TRP A 127 -11.05 11.71 -12.36
CA TRP A 127 -11.17 10.47 -11.62
C TRP A 127 -9.91 10.22 -10.82
N TYR A 128 -10.10 9.99 -9.55
CA TYR A 128 -9.08 9.48 -8.64
C TYR A 128 -9.36 8.00 -8.46
N VAL A 129 -8.38 7.16 -8.78
CA VAL A 129 -8.53 5.71 -8.76
C VAL A 129 -7.50 5.12 -7.84
N LEU A 130 -7.94 4.59 -6.71
CA LEU A 130 -7.09 3.86 -5.77
C LEU A 130 -7.34 2.37 -5.94
N THR A 131 -6.30 1.62 -6.29
CA THR A 131 -6.37 0.20 -6.58
C THR A 131 -5.40 -0.57 -5.69
N LEU A 132 -5.85 -1.70 -5.15
CA LEU A 132 -5.02 -2.70 -4.52
C LEU A 132 -5.02 -3.97 -5.37
N TYR A 133 -3.83 -4.46 -5.72
CA TYR A 133 -3.59 -5.74 -6.36
C TYR A 133 -2.99 -6.72 -5.35
N TYR A 134 -3.50 -7.93 -5.30
CA TYR A 134 -3.08 -8.93 -4.30
C TYR A 134 -3.39 -10.35 -4.78
N PRO A 135 -2.64 -11.38 -4.34
CA PRO A 135 -2.99 -12.76 -4.61
C PRO A 135 -4.31 -13.14 -3.96
N VAL A 136 -5.16 -13.86 -4.66
CA VAL A 136 -6.49 -14.31 -4.17
C VAL A 136 -6.38 -15.03 -2.83
N SER A 137 -5.34 -15.85 -2.64
CA SER A 137 -5.06 -16.56 -1.40
C SER A 137 -4.80 -15.64 -0.20
N TYR A 138 -4.38 -14.38 -0.42
CA TYR A 138 -4.11 -13.38 0.62
C TYR A 138 -5.31 -12.46 0.93
N GLN A 139 -6.47 -12.67 0.31
CA GLN A 139 -7.64 -11.79 0.47
C GLN A 139 -8.00 -11.52 1.94
N LYS A 140 -7.96 -12.54 2.78
CA LYS A 140 -8.23 -12.38 4.23
C LYS A 140 -7.11 -11.61 4.94
N ALA A 141 -5.87 -11.83 4.52
CA ALA A 141 -4.70 -11.22 5.13
C ALA A 141 -4.57 -9.72 4.81
N VAL A 142 -5.00 -9.29 3.61
CA VAL A 142 -5.00 -7.87 3.21
C VAL A 142 -6.28 -7.12 3.60
N GLY A 143 -7.16 -7.72 4.42
CA GLY A 143 -8.45 -7.15 4.78
C GLY A 143 -8.41 -5.71 5.31
N ARG A 144 -7.40 -5.36 6.13
CA ARG A 144 -7.22 -3.99 6.63
C ARG A 144 -6.88 -3.01 5.51
N ILE A 145 -6.08 -3.42 4.52
CA ILE A 145 -5.74 -2.59 3.36
C ILE A 145 -6.99 -2.41 2.49
N LEU A 146 -7.73 -3.50 2.23
CA LEU A 146 -8.99 -3.44 1.50
C LEU A 146 -9.97 -2.46 2.13
N TYR A 147 -10.13 -2.50 3.44
CA TYR A 147 -10.97 -1.56 4.17
C TYR A 147 -10.56 -0.10 3.93
N LYS A 148 -9.25 0.20 3.92
CA LYS A 148 -8.74 1.56 3.63
C LYS A 148 -9.04 1.99 2.18
N VAL A 149 -8.93 1.08 1.22
CA VAL A 149 -9.30 1.36 -0.19
C VAL A 149 -10.81 1.60 -0.32
N GLU A 150 -11.61 0.77 0.32
CA GLU A 150 -13.07 0.84 0.25
C GLU A 150 -13.66 2.09 0.92
N THR A 151 -13.05 2.54 2.00
CA THR A 151 -13.49 3.72 2.76
C THR A 151 -12.79 5.01 2.34
N TRP A 152 -11.91 4.93 1.33
CA TRP A 152 -11.16 6.09 0.85
C TRP A 152 -12.07 7.18 0.30
N GLN A 153 -11.77 8.44 0.58
CA GLN A 153 -12.57 9.59 0.16
C GLN A 153 -11.84 10.56 -0.77
N ALA A 154 -10.58 10.30 -1.12
CA ALA A 154 -9.74 11.18 -1.92
C ALA A 154 -9.75 12.63 -1.40
N ALA A 155 -9.90 12.81 -0.09
CA ALA A 155 -9.84 14.12 0.54
C ALA A 155 -8.38 14.53 0.68
N GLY A 156 -8.03 15.74 0.24
CA GLY A 156 -6.74 16.35 0.56
C GLY A 156 -6.69 16.73 2.05
N ALA A 157 -5.48 16.86 2.57
CA ALA A 157 -5.28 17.47 3.88
C ALA A 157 -5.81 18.90 3.81
N ASP A 158 -6.53 19.30 4.86
CA ASP A 158 -7.24 20.58 5.03
C ASP A 158 -6.79 21.73 4.11
N TYR A 159 -7.64 22.05 3.13
CA TYR A 159 -7.36 22.93 1.98
C TYR A 159 -7.02 24.37 2.36
N SER A 160 -7.35 24.78 3.57
CA SER A 160 -7.20 26.18 4.01
C SER A 160 -5.74 26.61 4.23
N LEU A 161 -4.89 25.68 4.63
CA LEU A 161 -3.48 25.95 4.94
C LEU A 161 -2.56 25.80 3.72
N LEU A 162 -2.89 24.90 2.79
CA LEU A 162 -2.07 24.62 1.60
C LEU A 162 -2.24 25.70 0.50
N LYS A 163 -3.43 26.28 0.37
CA LYS A 163 -3.71 27.33 -0.63
C LYS A 163 -2.85 28.60 -0.43
N ARG A 164 -2.42 28.88 0.79
CA ARG A 164 -1.52 30.02 1.10
C ARG A 164 -0.07 29.74 0.64
N ARG A 165 0.42 28.51 0.75
CA ARG A 165 1.80 28.13 0.41
C ARG A 165 2.05 28.07 -1.09
N PHE A 166 1.07 27.62 -1.87
CA PHE A 166 1.21 27.46 -3.34
C PHE A 166 1.10 28.76 -4.10
N ARG A 167 0.27 29.72 -3.63
CA ARG A 167 0.21 31.05 -4.26
C ARG A 167 1.53 31.83 -4.19
N SER A 168 2.37 31.53 -3.21
CA SER A 168 3.69 32.17 -3.10
C SER A 168 4.74 31.52 -4.02
N LYS A 169 4.66 30.21 -4.27
CA LYS A 169 5.65 29.47 -5.04
C LYS A 169 5.49 29.67 -6.57
N CYS A 170 4.25 29.68 -7.06
CA CYS A 170 3.99 29.98 -8.48
C CYS A 170 4.27 31.44 -8.87
N LYS A 171 4.30 32.37 -7.89
CA LYS A 171 4.69 33.76 -8.17
C LYS A 171 6.21 33.96 -8.26
N SER A 172 7.01 33.10 -7.65
CA SER A 172 8.48 33.22 -7.68
C SER A 172 9.12 32.56 -8.92
N GLU A 173 8.44 31.61 -9.56
CA GLU A 173 8.96 30.94 -10.77
C GLU A 173 8.53 31.59 -12.08
N GLY A 174 7.52 32.50 -12.05
CA GLY A 174 7.03 33.21 -13.23
C GLY A 174 7.75 34.50 -13.57
N THR A 175 8.74 34.95 -12.78
CA THR A 175 9.40 36.28 -12.98
C THR A 175 10.82 36.17 -13.47
N SER A 176 11.32 34.99 -13.85
CA SER A 176 12.72 34.78 -14.24
C SER A 176 12.94 34.51 -15.75
N SER A 177 11.96 34.74 -16.62
CA SER A 177 12.12 34.47 -18.06
C SER A 177 11.63 35.63 -18.93
N HIS A 178 12.20 36.82 -18.74
CA HIS A 178 12.23 37.85 -19.80
C HIS A 178 13.25 38.92 -19.40
N ARG A 179 14.53 38.65 -19.70
CA ARG A 179 15.57 39.62 -19.95
C ARG A 179 16.74 38.88 -20.60
N GLU A 180 16.67 38.79 -21.89
CA GLU A 180 17.80 39.08 -22.83
C GLU A 180 17.24 39.06 -24.25
#